data_91aabf91a6871aa5e288e36d4c24cfc8
#
_entry.id   91aabf91a6871aa5e288e36d4c24cfc8
#
_cell.length_a   1.000
_cell.length_b   1.000
_cell.length_c   1.000
_cell.angle_alpha   90.00
_cell.angle_beta   90.00
_cell.angle_gamma   90.00
#
_symmetry.space_group_name_H-M   'P 1'
#
loop_
_entity.id
_entity.type
_entity.pdbx_description
1 polymer ?
#
loop_
_entity_poly.entity_id
_entity_poly.type
_entity_poly.pdbx_seq_one_letter_code
_entity_poly.pdbx_strand_id
1 'polypeptide(L)'
;NNVKPYFSTYKDTLKDFPKTAYNIVGFIEGNDPKLKNEFVVIGAHYDHIGLLLDAVEGDKINNGANDNASGTTAVTEVVKYFGKTKSNKRSILFAFFTAEEKGLLGSKHLAKKLKEKNFNIYTMLNFEMIGVPMKRDFTAYITGYGKSNMASKFNEYAGKNLIGFVQQELTYRLFMASDNYPFFTEFGIPAQTVCTFDFENFEYYHQPQDEFKLMDTAHMASFVQDMLPVIEKMTNSPTKEIALKK
;
A
#
# COMPACT_ATOMS: atom_id res chain seq x y z
N ASN A 1 -6.62 23.47 3.27
CA ASN A 1 -6.83 22.24 2.47
C ASN A 1 -6.24 22.45 1.08
N ASN A 2 -4.96 22.11 0.90
CA ASN A 2 -4.25 22.28 -0.38
C ASN A 2 -4.04 20.94 -1.12
N VAL A 3 -4.84 19.93 -0.83
CA VAL A 3 -4.93 18.74 -1.67
C VAL A 3 -5.85 19.12 -2.82
N LYS A 4 -5.32 19.20 -4.03
CA LYS A 4 -6.18 19.26 -5.22
C LYS A 4 -6.73 17.86 -5.43
N PRO A 5 -8.01 17.61 -5.20
CA PRO A 5 -8.59 16.31 -5.47
C PRO A 5 -8.60 16.11 -6.99
N TYR A 6 -7.75 15.25 -7.48
CA TYR A 6 -7.85 14.74 -8.83
C TYR A 6 -8.64 13.44 -8.75
N PHE A 7 -9.95 13.57 -8.79
CA PHE A 7 -10.83 12.40 -8.87
C PHE A 7 -10.85 11.92 -10.32
N SER A 8 -10.12 10.87 -10.63
CA SER A 8 -10.42 10.11 -11.83
C SER A 8 -11.35 8.95 -11.43
N THR A 9 -12.63 9.12 -11.70
CA THR A 9 -13.58 8.03 -11.61
C THR A 9 -13.40 7.12 -12.83
N TYR A 10 -12.99 5.87 -12.60
CA TYR A 10 -13.01 4.85 -13.63
C TYR A 10 -14.36 4.16 -13.61
N LYS A 11 -15.13 4.32 -14.70
CA LYS A 11 -16.23 3.40 -14.97
C LYS A 11 -15.62 2.20 -15.71
N ASP A 12 -15.28 1.16 -14.99
CA ASP A 12 -14.94 -0.11 -15.60
C ASP A 12 -16.05 -1.10 -15.32
N THR A 13 -16.66 -1.59 -16.38
CA THR A 13 -17.55 -2.74 -16.30
C THR A 13 -16.64 -3.97 -16.25
N LEU A 14 -16.26 -4.36 -15.04
CA LEU A 14 -15.60 -5.63 -14.81
C LEU A 14 -16.57 -6.72 -15.28
N LYS A 15 -16.18 -7.55 -16.26
CA LYS A 15 -17.08 -8.52 -16.92
C LYS A 15 -17.76 -9.47 -15.95
N ASP A 16 -17.20 -9.66 -14.76
CA ASP A 16 -17.70 -10.57 -13.72
C ASP A 16 -18.34 -9.81 -12.53
N PHE A 17 -18.47 -8.50 -12.64
CA PHE A 17 -19.11 -7.67 -11.62
C PHE A 17 -20.36 -7.01 -12.20
N PRO A 18 -21.55 -7.25 -11.60
CA PRO A 18 -22.80 -6.63 -12.05
C PRO A 18 -22.88 -5.14 -11.71
N LYS A 19 -21.86 -4.56 -11.05
CA LYS A 19 -21.81 -3.17 -10.61
C LYS A 19 -20.48 -2.53 -10.97
N THR A 20 -20.52 -1.24 -11.23
CA THR A 20 -19.33 -0.42 -11.46
C THR A 20 -18.52 -0.29 -10.18
N ALA A 21 -17.22 -0.59 -10.23
CA ALA A 21 -16.27 -0.40 -9.14
C ALA A 21 -15.30 0.76 -9.49
N TYR A 22 -14.77 1.44 -8.48
CA TYR A 22 -13.95 2.64 -8.67
C TYR A 22 -12.68 2.55 -7.84
N ASN A 23 -11.53 2.88 -8.45
CA ASN A 23 -10.38 3.31 -7.65
C ASN A 23 -10.56 4.77 -7.22
N ILE A 24 -10.10 5.12 -6.03
CA ILE A 24 -10.03 6.51 -5.57
C ILE A 24 -8.58 6.94 -5.71
N VAL A 25 -8.33 7.91 -6.57
CA VAL A 25 -6.96 8.34 -6.90
C VAL A 25 -6.83 9.85 -6.77
N GLY A 26 -5.72 10.27 -6.19
CA GLY A 26 -5.35 11.67 -6.13
C GLY A 26 -3.85 11.85 -6.12
N PHE A 27 -3.37 13.09 -6.19
CA PHE A 27 -1.95 13.35 -6.07
C PHE A 27 -1.63 14.64 -5.31
N ILE A 28 -0.45 14.67 -4.72
CA ILE A 28 0.15 15.85 -4.10
C ILE A 28 1.33 16.25 -4.97
N GLU A 29 1.23 17.40 -5.62
CA GLU A 29 2.28 17.88 -6.50
C GLU A 29 3.59 18.11 -5.74
N GLY A 30 4.70 17.65 -6.33
CA GLY A 30 6.03 17.87 -5.81
C GLY A 30 6.46 19.33 -5.90
N ASN A 31 7.28 19.78 -4.97
CA ASN A 31 7.73 21.16 -4.88
C ASN A 31 9.06 21.44 -5.63
N ASP A 32 9.73 20.42 -6.16
CA ASP A 32 10.98 20.57 -6.91
C ASP A 32 10.71 20.61 -8.43
N PRO A 33 11.16 21.65 -9.15
CA PRO A 33 10.89 21.81 -10.59
C PRO A 33 11.41 20.65 -11.46
N LYS A 34 12.47 19.96 -11.03
CA LYS A 34 13.08 18.86 -11.78
C LYS A 34 12.44 17.52 -11.46
N LEU A 35 12.01 17.32 -10.21
CA LEU A 35 11.54 16.03 -9.69
C LEU A 35 10.00 15.90 -9.67
N LYS A 36 9.25 17.00 -9.73
CA LYS A 36 7.79 16.98 -9.60
C LYS A 36 7.05 16.14 -10.67
N ASN A 37 7.70 15.89 -11.80
CA ASN A 37 7.16 15.02 -12.84
C ASN A 37 7.50 13.53 -12.66
N GLU A 38 8.24 13.18 -11.61
CA GLU A 38 8.43 11.82 -11.14
C GLU A 38 7.45 11.52 -10.01
N PHE A 39 6.80 10.36 -10.06
CA PHE A 39 5.75 9.99 -9.13
C PHE A 39 6.19 8.83 -8.24
N VAL A 40 5.93 8.98 -6.94
CA VAL A 40 5.91 7.89 -5.97
C VAL A 40 4.46 7.50 -5.75
N VAL A 41 4.11 6.24 -5.97
CA VAL A 41 2.76 5.73 -5.72
C VAL A 41 2.69 5.20 -4.29
N ILE A 42 1.67 5.63 -3.54
CA ILE A 42 1.34 5.13 -2.19
C ILE A 42 -0.08 4.60 -2.25
N GLY A 43 -0.28 3.33 -1.91
CA GLY A 43 -1.59 2.70 -2.08
C GLY A 43 -1.99 1.74 -0.98
N ALA A 44 -3.28 1.41 -0.96
CA ALA A 44 -3.91 0.33 -0.20
C ALA A 44 -5.24 -0.02 -0.86
N HIS A 45 -5.72 -1.26 -0.75
CA HIS A 45 -7.08 -1.56 -1.19
C HIS A 45 -8.10 -1.20 -0.10
N TYR A 46 -9.32 -0.89 -0.52
CA TYR A 46 -10.40 -0.48 0.38
C TYR A 46 -11.64 -1.37 0.29
N ASP A 47 -11.61 -2.36 -0.58
CA ASP A 47 -12.60 -3.43 -0.60
C ASP A 47 -12.20 -4.55 0.36
N HIS A 48 -13.16 -5.42 0.65
CA HIS A 48 -12.95 -6.68 1.34
C HIS A 48 -13.95 -7.71 0.84
N ILE A 49 -13.92 -8.93 1.39
CA ILE A 49 -14.70 -10.09 0.95
C ILE A 49 -16.21 -9.83 0.97
N GLY A 50 -16.70 -9.04 1.94
CA GLY A 50 -18.11 -8.70 2.07
C GLY A 50 -18.91 -9.74 2.86
N LEU A 51 -20.05 -10.19 2.34
CA LEU A 51 -20.95 -11.10 3.04
C LEU A 51 -20.65 -12.57 2.74
N LEU A 52 -20.56 -13.38 3.78
CA LEU A 52 -20.50 -14.84 3.66
C LEU A 52 -21.89 -15.44 3.36
N LEU A 53 -21.90 -16.57 2.70
CA LEU A 53 -23.14 -17.37 2.49
C LEU A 53 -23.66 -17.91 3.83
N ASP A 54 -22.78 -18.47 4.63
CA ASP A 54 -23.07 -19.04 5.95
C ASP A 54 -22.43 -18.19 7.05
N ALA A 55 -23.12 -18.11 8.19
CA ALA A 55 -22.62 -17.36 9.33
C ALA A 55 -21.50 -18.13 10.06
N VAL A 56 -20.48 -17.40 10.51
CA VAL A 56 -19.49 -17.89 11.47
C VAL A 56 -19.83 -17.29 12.83
N GLU A 57 -20.13 -18.13 13.80
CA GLU A 57 -20.58 -17.70 15.15
C GLU A 57 -21.75 -16.68 15.13
N GLY A 58 -22.63 -16.80 14.12
CA GLY A 58 -23.78 -15.90 13.95
C GLY A 58 -23.49 -14.64 13.14
N ASP A 59 -22.26 -14.37 12.78
CA ASP A 59 -21.87 -13.22 11.94
C ASP A 59 -21.60 -13.67 10.48
N LYS A 60 -21.98 -12.82 9.54
CA LYS A 60 -21.78 -13.00 8.09
C LYS A 60 -20.95 -11.89 7.46
N ILE A 61 -20.63 -10.84 8.20
CA ILE A 61 -19.99 -9.64 7.66
C ILE A 61 -18.48 -9.74 7.86
N ASN A 62 -17.73 -9.85 6.77
CA ASN A 62 -16.29 -9.68 6.84
C ASN A 62 -15.99 -8.19 6.89
N ASN A 63 -15.63 -7.70 8.08
CA ASN A 63 -15.45 -6.27 8.32
C ASN A 63 -14.13 -5.73 7.74
N GLY A 64 -13.08 -6.57 7.69
CA GLY A 64 -11.80 -6.22 7.08
C GLY A 64 -11.07 -5.10 7.82
N ALA A 65 -11.04 -5.14 9.16
CA ALA A 65 -10.40 -4.10 9.95
C ALA A 65 -8.88 -4.10 9.78
N ASN A 66 -8.25 -5.29 9.84
CA ASN A 66 -6.85 -5.45 9.49
C ASN A 66 -6.68 -5.50 7.98
N ASP A 67 -7.51 -6.25 7.29
CA ASP A 67 -7.49 -6.48 5.85
C ASP A 67 -8.66 -5.77 5.12
N ASN A 68 -8.55 -4.51 4.64
CA ASN A 68 -7.35 -3.66 4.72
C ASN A 68 -7.73 -2.22 5.13
N ALA A 69 -8.68 -2.07 6.09
CA ALA A 69 -8.97 -0.75 6.65
C ALA A 69 -7.74 -0.16 7.37
N SER A 70 -6.87 -1.01 7.93
CA SER A 70 -5.60 -0.60 8.54
C SER A 70 -4.68 0.08 7.52
N GLY A 71 -4.48 -0.53 6.36
CA GLY A 71 -3.67 0.04 5.26
C GLY A 71 -4.28 1.31 4.68
N THR A 72 -5.61 1.36 4.48
CA THR A 72 -6.29 2.58 4.01
C THR A 72 -6.15 3.72 5.01
N THR A 73 -6.14 3.42 6.30
CA THR A 73 -5.87 4.40 7.36
C THR A 73 -4.45 4.95 7.24
N ALA A 74 -3.44 4.08 7.05
CA ALA A 74 -2.05 4.52 6.86
C ALA A 74 -1.90 5.45 5.65
N VAL A 75 -2.44 5.08 4.50
CA VAL A 75 -2.40 5.93 3.29
C VAL A 75 -3.08 7.27 3.56
N THR A 76 -4.21 7.28 4.26
CA THR A 76 -4.92 8.51 4.62
C THR A 76 -4.06 9.43 5.49
N GLU A 77 -3.35 8.90 6.49
CA GLU A 77 -2.47 9.70 7.36
C GLU A 77 -1.24 10.22 6.58
N VAL A 78 -0.66 9.41 5.68
CA VAL A 78 0.40 9.86 4.78
C VAL A 78 -0.08 11.02 3.90
N VAL A 79 -1.29 10.91 3.33
CA VAL A 79 -1.89 11.98 2.51
C VAL A 79 -2.11 13.27 3.33
N LYS A 80 -2.60 13.15 4.55
CA LYS A 80 -2.78 14.29 5.46
C LYS A 80 -1.45 14.96 5.77
N TYR A 81 -0.42 14.18 6.09
CA TYR A 81 0.91 14.69 6.41
C TYR A 81 1.50 15.49 5.25
N PHE A 82 1.65 14.89 4.07
CA PHE A 82 2.23 15.56 2.90
C PHE A 82 1.32 16.65 2.33
N GLY A 83 0.00 16.47 2.43
CA GLY A 83 -0.97 17.52 2.09
C GLY A 83 -0.81 18.80 2.92
N LYS A 84 -0.41 18.65 4.20
CA LYS A 84 -0.16 19.76 5.12
C LYS A 84 1.25 20.32 4.97
N THR A 85 2.28 19.47 4.98
CA THR A 85 3.69 19.89 5.02
C THR A 85 4.23 20.33 3.66
N LYS A 86 3.72 19.71 2.57
CA LYS A 86 4.26 19.92 1.22
C LYS A 86 5.76 19.65 1.14
N SER A 87 6.26 18.72 1.93
CA SER A 87 7.70 18.44 2.07
C SER A 87 8.24 17.48 0.99
N ASN A 88 7.40 17.05 0.04
CA ASN A 88 7.77 16.14 -1.05
C ASN A 88 8.32 16.88 -2.27
N LYS A 89 9.49 16.49 -2.77
CA LYS A 89 10.07 16.98 -4.04
C LYS A 89 9.45 16.29 -5.26
N ARG A 90 9.33 14.98 -5.23
CA ARG A 90 8.54 14.21 -6.23
C ARG A 90 7.06 14.31 -5.92
N SER A 91 6.24 14.20 -6.92
CA SER A 91 4.79 14.09 -6.72
C SER A 91 4.46 12.75 -6.07
N ILE A 92 3.51 12.76 -5.13
CA ILE A 92 2.95 11.55 -4.53
C ILE A 92 1.59 11.29 -5.17
N LEU A 93 1.44 10.17 -5.86
CA LEU A 93 0.16 9.67 -6.32
C LEU A 93 -0.33 8.67 -5.26
N PHE A 94 -1.46 8.97 -4.63
CA PHE A 94 -2.09 8.05 -3.70
C PHE A 94 -3.28 7.36 -4.36
N ALA A 95 -3.47 6.09 -4.05
CA ALA A 95 -4.52 5.27 -4.62
C ALA A 95 -5.15 4.35 -3.57
N PHE A 96 -6.49 4.37 -3.50
CA PHE A 96 -7.25 3.35 -2.81
C PHE A 96 -7.84 2.44 -3.90
N PHE A 97 -7.39 1.19 -3.89
CA PHE A 97 -7.75 0.23 -4.93
C PHE A 97 -9.07 -0.45 -4.57
N THR A 98 -9.86 -0.75 -5.60
CA THR A 98 -11.05 -1.59 -5.50
C THR A 98 -10.77 -2.98 -6.05
N ALA A 99 -11.57 -3.96 -5.62
CA ALA A 99 -11.56 -5.32 -6.15
C ALA A 99 -10.16 -5.97 -6.12
N GLU A 100 -9.39 -5.71 -5.07
CA GLU A 100 -8.15 -6.42 -4.76
C GLU A 100 -8.45 -7.89 -4.53
N GLU A 101 -9.44 -8.17 -3.68
CA GLU A 101 -9.94 -9.50 -3.28
C GLU A 101 -10.53 -10.33 -4.45
N LYS A 102 -10.70 -9.70 -5.59
CA LYS A 102 -11.16 -10.31 -6.84
C LYS A 102 -10.04 -10.47 -7.87
N GLY A 103 -8.80 -10.44 -7.39
CA GLY A 103 -7.60 -10.66 -8.19
C GLY A 103 -6.96 -9.37 -8.70
N LEU A 104 -6.79 -8.38 -7.85
CA LEU A 104 -6.05 -7.15 -8.12
C LEU A 104 -6.63 -6.31 -9.27
N LEU A 105 -7.96 -6.33 -9.46
CA LEU A 105 -8.56 -5.75 -10.66
C LEU A 105 -8.38 -4.23 -10.72
N GLY A 106 -8.54 -3.55 -9.58
CA GLY A 106 -8.39 -2.10 -9.50
C GLY A 106 -6.95 -1.64 -9.78
N SER A 107 -5.97 -2.25 -9.14
CA SER A 107 -4.55 -1.92 -9.33
C SER A 107 -4.06 -2.28 -10.74
N LYS A 108 -4.47 -3.42 -11.30
CA LYS A 108 -4.21 -3.78 -12.71
C LYS A 108 -4.74 -2.72 -13.68
N HIS A 109 -5.97 -2.28 -13.45
CA HIS A 109 -6.57 -1.24 -14.28
C HIS A 109 -5.81 0.09 -14.16
N LEU A 110 -5.53 0.54 -12.92
CA LEU A 110 -4.82 1.80 -12.70
C LEU A 110 -3.40 1.76 -13.27
N ALA A 111 -2.62 0.71 -13.00
CA ALA A 111 -1.26 0.57 -13.50
C ALA A 111 -1.23 0.64 -15.03
N LYS A 112 -2.11 -0.09 -15.71
CA LYS A 112 -2.25 -0.04 -17.16
C LYS A 112 -2.58 1.37 -17.68
N LYS A 113 -3.56 2.05 -17.06
CA LYS A 113 -3.96 3.41 -17.45
C LYS A 113 -2.85 4.44 -17.26
N LEU A 114 -2.10 4.36 -16.17
CA LEU A 114 -0.96 5.23 -15.92
C LEU A 114 0.17 4.96 -16.93
N LYS A 115 0.39 3.70 -17.31
CA LYS A 115 1.35 3.32 -18.35
C LYS A 115 0.96 3.86 -19.72
N GLU A 116 -0.29 3.68 -20.12
CA GLU A 116 -0.84 4.23 -21.38
C GLU A 116 -0.70 5.76 -21.47
N LYS A 117 -0.80 6.44 -20.33
CA LYS A 117 -0.63 7.90 -20.21
C LYS A 117 0.82 8.34 -20.01
N ASN A 118 1.78 7.43 -20.08
CA ASN A 118 3.22 7.69 -19.92
C ASN A 118 3.59 8.37 -18.58
N PHE A 119 2.94 8.00 -17.48
CA PHE A 119 3.33 8.49 -16.17
C PHE A 119 4.74 8.01 -15.83
N ASN A 120 5.60 8.93 -15.36
CA ASN A 120 6.95 8.61 -14.92
C ASN A 120 6.94 8.17 -13.46
N ILE A 121 6.56 6.92 -13.23
CA ILE A 121 6.54 6.35 -11.88
C ILE A 121 7.95 5.88 -11.51
N TYR A 122 8.42 6.36 -10.36
CA TYR A 122 9.70 5.98 -9.79
C TYR A 122 9.60 4.67 -9.01
N THR A 123 8.67 4.59 -8.08
CA THR A 123 8.47 3.44 -7.19
C THR A 123 7.05 3.41 -6.65
N MET A 124 6.61 2.26 -6.16
CA MET A 124 5.33 2.12 -5.49
C MET A 124 5.49 1.41 -4.14
N LEU A 125 4.84 1.96 -3.12
CA LEU A 125 4.68 1.37 -1.80
C LEU A 125 3.20 1.14 -1.52
N ASN A 126 2.85 -0.10 -1.27
CA ASN A 126 1.51 -0.49 -0.83
C ASN A 126 1.52 -0.76 0.67
N PHE A 127 0.44 -0.41 1.36
CA PHE A 127 0.21 -0.71 2.78
C PHE A 127 -0.84 -1.78 2.90
N GLU A 128 -0.54 -2.82 3.68
CA GLU A 128 -1.45 -3.94 3.86
C GLU A 128 -1.32 -4.52 5.26
N MET A 129 -2.48 -4.74 5.90
CA MET A 129 -2.59 -5.45 7.17
C MET A 129 -1.57 -4.97 8.23
N ILE A 130 -1.64 -3.70 8.58
CA ILE A 130 -0.75 -3.07 9.56
C ILE A 130 -1.39 -2.91 10.96
N GLY A 131 -2.53 -3.57 11.19
CA GLY A 131 -3.34 -3.41 12.41
C GLY A 131 -2.80 -4.12 13.65
N VAL A 132 -1.88 -5.05 13.49
CA VAL A 132 -1.34 -5.88 14.59
C VAL A 132 0.18 -5.92 14.58
N PRO A 133 0.85 -5.84 15.76
CA PRO A 133 2.31 -5.89 15.84
C PRO A 133 2.84 -7.31 15.63
N MET A 134 3.99 -7.44 14.99
CA MET A 134 4.75 -8.69 14.94
C MET A 134 5.59 -8.89 16.22
N LYS A 135 5.87 -10.14 16.55
CA LYS A 135 6.80 -10.52 17.65
C LYS A 135 8.19 -10.83 17.07
N ARG A 136 8.84 -9.80 16.49
CA ARG A 136 10.15 -9.92 15.83
C ARG A 136 11.05 -8.75 16.21
N ASP A 137 12.31 -8.80 15.83
CA ASP A 137 13.30 -7.74 16.06
C ASP A 137 13.22 -6.59 15.05
N PHE A 138 12.18 -6.58 14.21
CA PHE A 138 11.83 -5.53 13.26
C PHE A 138 10.30 -5.28 13.29
N THR A 139 9.88 -4.11 12.84
CA THR A 139 8.47 -3.69 12.97
C THR A 139 7.57 -4.25 11.87
N ALA A 140 8.06 -4.29 10.63
CA ALA A 140 7.31 -4.73 9.46
C ALA A 140 8.19 -5.56 8.53
N TYR A 141 7.58 -6.26 7.60
CA TYR A 141 8.30 -6.85 6.47
C TYR A 141 7.82 -6.23 5.15
N ILE A 142 8.56 -6.52 4.09
CA ILE A 142 8.19 -6.08 2.75
C ILE A 142 8.13 -7.28 1.81
N THR A 143 7.04 -7.36 1.03
CA THR A 143 6.89 -8.44 0.06
C THR A 143 7.87 -8.28 -1.09
N GLY A 144 8.38 -9.40 -1.62
CA GLY A 144 9.44 -9.35 -2.62
C GLY A 144 10.75 -8.78 -2.08
N TYR A 145 11.13 -9.11 -0.85
CA TYR A 145 12.34 -8.64 -0.16
C TYR A 145 13.62 -8.77 -1.02
N GLY A 146 13.69 -9.82 -1.82
CA GLY A 146 14.79 -10.07 -2.75
C GLY A 146 14.73 -9.30 -4.08
N LYS A 147 13.60 -8.63 -4.41
CA LYS A 147 13.37 -8.01 -5.72
C LYS A 147 14.03 -6.64 -5.88
N SER A 148 14.18 -5.90 -4.81
CA SER A 148 14.78 -4.55 -4.82
C SER A 148 15.62 -4.31 -3.58
N ASN A 149 16.26 -3.14 -3.50
CA ASN A 149 16.94 -2.67 -2.31
C ASN A 149 16.01 -1.87 -1.37
N MET A 150 14.69 -1.88 -1.57
CA MET A 150 13.74 -1.04 -0.82
C MET A 150 13.83 -1.30 0.70
N ALA A 151 13.88 -2.56 1.13
CA ALA A 151 13.98 -2.88 2.57
C ALA A 151 15.23 -2.27 3.22
N SER A 152 16.40 -2.44 2.60
CA SER A 152 17.65 -1.88 3.12
C SER A 152 17.65 -0.35 3.11
N LYS A 153 17.08 0.27 2.08
CA LYS A 153 16.92 1.73 2.01
C LYS A 153 15.95 2.25 3.06
N PHE A 154 14.86 1.54 3.33
CA PHE A 154 13.93 1.94 4.38
C PHE A 154 14.58 1.89 5.76
N ASN A 155 15.39 0.86 6.05
CA ASN A 155 16.16 0.77 7.29
C ASN A 155 17.21 1.89 7.41
N GLU A 156 17.91 2.20 6.30
CA GLU A 156 18.85 3.32 6.23
C GLU A 156 18.12 4.66 6.49
N TYR A 157 16.98 4.88 5.86
CA TYR A 157 16.20 6.10 6.00
C TYR A 157 15.59 6.27 7.40
N ALA A 158 15.14 5.17 7.99
CA ALA A 158 14.59 5.14 9.35
C ALA A 158 15.68 5.22 10.44
N GLY A 159 16.93 4.87 10.11
CA GLY A 159 18.03 4.77 11.08
C GLY A 159 17.84 3.64 12.09
N LYS A 160 17.04 2.62 11.77
CA LYS A 160 16.75 1.47 12.63
C LYS A 160 16.33 0.25 11.81
N ASN A 161 16.29 -0.93 12.46
CA ASN A 161 15.77 -2.17 11.85
C ASN A 161 14.23 -2.13 11.77
N LEU A 162 13.71 -1.36 10.83
CA LEU A 162 12.27 -1.18 10.63
C LEU A 162 11.67 -2.33 9.81
N ILE A 163 12.37 -2.72 8.74
CA ILE A 163 11.91 -3.71 7.75
C ILE A 163 12.81 -4.95 7.80
N GLY A 164 12.20 -6.09 8.07
CA GLY A 164 12.88 -7.38 8.02
C GLY A 164 12.36 -8.31 6.94
N PHE A 165 12.83 -9.54 6.98
CA PHE A 165 12.41 -10.62 6.09
C PHE A 165 11.59 -11.65 6.87
N VAL A 166 10.50 -12.13 6.27
CA VAL A 166 9.71 -13.26 6.77
C VAL A 166 9.61 -14.35 5.71
N GLN A 167 9.78 -15.61 6.14
CA GLN A 167 9.74 -16.76 5.22
C GLN A 167 8.36 -16.96 4.59
N GLN A 168 7.30 -16.57 5.30
CA GLN A 168 5.90 -16.64 4.85
C GLN A 168 5.68 -15.87 3.54
N GLU A 169 6.42 -14.76 3.33
CA GLU A 169 6.38 -13.98 2.09
C GLU A 169 6.67 -14.85 0.86
N LEU A 170 7.67 -15.71 0.94
CA LEU A 170 8.02 -16.63 -0.15
C LEU A 170 7.07 -17.83 -0.20
N THR A 171 6.71 -18.40 0.95
CA THR A 171 5.87 -19.59 1.04
C THR A 171 4.50 -19.36 0.42
N TYR A 172 3.90 -18.22 0.71
CA TYR A 172 2.57 -17.82 0.22
C TYR A 172 2.61 -16.96 -1.04
N ARG A 173 3.82 -16.67 -1.57
CA ARG A 173 4.01 -15.83 -2.77
C ARG A 173 3.38 -14.45 -2.66
N LEU A 174 3.47 -13.84 -1.48
CA LEU A 174 2.75 -12.61 -1.14
C LEU A 174 3.12 -11.43 -2.06
N PHE A 175 4.31 -11.43 -2.63
CA PHE A 175 4.73 -10.40 -3.59
C PHE A 175 3.77 -10.28 -4.79
N MET A 176 3.19 -11.41 -5.23
CA MET A 176 2.27 -11.46 -6.38
C MET A 176 0.80 -11.36 -5.99
N ALA A 177 0.52 -11.31 -4.69
CA ALA A 177 -0.82 -11.41 -4.13
C ALA A 177 -1.40 -10.07 -3.67
N SER A 178 -0.71 -8.95 -3.94
CA SER A 178 -1.20 -7.63 -3.54
C SER A 178 -0.97 -6.57 -4.62
N ASP A 179 -1.53 -5.37 -4.44
CA ASP A 179 -1.65 -4.28 -5.41
C ASP A 179 -0.31 -3.70 -5.93
N ASN A 180 0.80 -4.02 -5.27
CA ASN A 180 2.13 -3.70 -5.76
C ASN A 180 2.48 -4.43 -7.06
N TYR A 181 1.98 -5.66 -7.24
CA TYR A 181 2.41 -6.53 -8.33
C TYR A 181 2.07 -6.01 -9.72
N PRO A 182 0.87 -5.46 -10.00
CA PRO A 182 0.58 -4.82 -11.28
C PRO A 182 1.50 -3.66 -11.64
N PHE A 183 1.92 -2.86 -10.66
CA PHE A 183 2.89 -1.77 -10.91
C PHE A 183 4.29 -2.30 -11.22
N PHE A 184 4.71 -3.35 -10.52
CA PHE A 184 5.97 -4.03 -10.82
C PHE A 184 5.98 -4.56 -12.26
N THR A 185 4.93 -5.25 -12.68
CA THR A 185 4.86 -5.87 -14.01
C THR A 185 4.70 -4.87 -15.15
N GLU A 186 3.87 -3.83 -14.96
CA GLU A 186 3.62 -2.85 -16.01
C GLU A 186 4.77 -1.86 -16.21
N PHE A 187 5.43 -1.46 -15.13
CA PHE A 187 6.45 -0.41 -15.18
C PHE A 187 7.89 -0.93 -15.08
N GLY A 188 8.11 -2.16 -14.60
CA GLY A 188 9.45 -2.68 -14.34
C GLY A 188 10.20 -1.88 -13.28
N ILE A 189 9.53 -1.44 -12.22
CA ILE A 189 10.05 -0.61 -11.14
C ILE A 189 10.00 -1.35 -9.80
N PRO A 190 10.73 -0.90 -8.77
CA PRO A 190 10.49 -1.35 -7.41
C PRO A 190 9.05 -1.01 -7.00
N ALA A 191 8.24 -2.02 -6.72
CA ALA A 191 6.87 -1.89 -6.25
C ALA A 191 6.62 -3.02 -5.26
N GLN A 192 6.40 -2.67 -3.99
CA GLN A 192 6.37 -3.65 -2.91
C GLN A 192 5.30 -3.27 -1.88
N THR A 193 4.83 -4.26 -1.14
CA THR A 193 3.86 -4.08 -0.05
C THR A 193 4.57 -4.20 1.28
N VAL A 194 4.32 -3.25 2.18
CA VAL A 194 4.71 -3.32 3.58
C VAL A 194 3.56 -3.85 4.42
N CYS A 195 3.87 -4.78 5.34
CA CYS A 195 2.89 -5.50 6.12
C CYS A 195 3.43 -5.80 7.52
N THR A 196 2.54 -5.85 8.52
CA THR A 196 2.87 -6.31 9.88
C THR A 196 2.12 -7.58 10.29
N PHE A 197 1.34 -8.16 9.38
CA PHE A 197 0.70 -9.46 9.54
C PHE A 197 1.60 -10.58 9.01
N ASP A 198 2.01 -11.54 9.85
CA ASP A 198 2.96 -12.60 9.50
C ASP A 198 2.38 -14.03 9.57
N PHE A 199 1.06 -14.16 9.61
CA PHE A 199 0.32 -15.42 9.75
C PHE A 199 0.46 -16.12 11.10
N GLU A 200 1.25 -15.57 12.03
CA GLU A 200 1.42 -16.09 13.39
C GLU A 200 0.78 -15.17 14.44
N ASN A 201 0.58 -13.89 14.08
CA ASN A 201 0.12 -12.84 14.98
C ASN A 201 -1.35 -12.47 14.87
N PHE A 202 -2.08 -13.03 13.89
CA PHE A 202 -3.50 -12.73 13.66
C PHE A 202 -4.20 -13.92 12.98
N GLU A 203 -5.15 -14.53 13.68
CA GLU A 203 -5.84 -15.77 13.24
C GLU A 203 -7.11 -15.51 12.40
N TYR A 204 -7.56 -14.26 12.30
CA TYR A 204 -8.85 -13.90 11.70
C TYR A 204 -8.74 -13.39 10.25
N TYR A 205 -7.64 -13.70 9.58
CA TYR A 205 -7.48 -13.36 8.16
C TYR A 205 -8.62 -13.96 7.33
N HIS A 206 -9.32 -13.12 6.58
CA HIS A 206 -10.48 -13.47 5.77
C HIS A 206 -11.66 -14.08 6.58
N GLN A 207 -11.85 -13.59 7.81
CA GLN A 207 -12.95 -14.04 8.68
C GLN A 207 -13.75 -12.85 9.23
N PRO A 208 -15.04 -13.05 9.60
CA PRO A 208 -15.87 -11.99 10.19
C PRO A 208 -15.28 -11.36 11.45
N GLN A 209 -14.46 -12.11 12.17
CA GLN A 209 -13.80 -11.65 13.40
C GLN A 209 -12.64 -10.66 13.13
N ASP A 210 -12.27 -10.37 11.87
CA ASP A 210 -11.37 -9.27 11.54
C ASP A 210 -12.05 -7.92 11.83
N GLU A 211 -12.08 -7.56 13.11
CA GLU A 211 -12.79 -6.40 13.63
C GLU A 211 -11.87 -5.36 14.26
N PHE A 212 -12.32 -4.11 14.24
CA PHE A 212 -11.60 -2.97 14.82
C PHE A 212 -11.15 -3.19 16.27
N LYS A 213 -11.92 -3.88 17.10
CA LYS A 213 -11.57 -4.17 18.51
C LYS A 213 -10.27 -4.96 18.70
N LEU A 214 -9.80 -5.64 17.64
CA LEU A 214 -8.56 -6.42 17.64
C LEU A 214 -7.36 -5.61 17.12
N MET A 215 -7.58 -4.41 16.63
CA MET A 215 -6.50 -3.55 16.11
C MET A 215 -5.76 -2.85 17.23
N ASP A 216 -4.44 -2.89 17.16
CA ASP A 216 -3.55 -2.08 18.00
C ASP A 216 -3.32 -0.71 17.35
N THR A 217 -4.18 0.24 17.68
CA THR A 217 -4.12 1.59 17.10
C THR A 217 -2.86 2.36 17.52
N ALA A 218 -2.26 2.03 18.66
CA ALA A 218 -1.00 2.63 19.09
C ALA A 218 0.16 2.12 18.24
N HIS A 219 0.19 0.81 17.94
CA HIS A 219 1.12 0.23 16.99
C HIS A 219 0.96 0.86 15.59
N MET A 220 -0.26 0.92 15.08
CA MET A 220 -0.54 1.55 13.78
C MET A 220 -0.02 2.98 13.71
N ALA A 221 -0.32 3.80 14.72
CA ALA A 221 0.13 5.19 14.79
C ALA A 221 1.66 5.28 14.82
N SER A 222 2.33 4.46 15.64
CA SER A 222 3.79 4.40 15.74
C SER A 222 4.41 3.98 14.41
N PHE A 223 3.87 2.95 13.77
CA PHE A 223 4.39 2.46 12.49
C PHE A 223 4.25 3.52 11.38
N VAL A 224 3.09 4.18 11.28
CA VAL A 224 2.91 5.28 10.32
C VAL A 224 3.88 6.42 10.59
N GLN A 225 4.10 6.81 11.86
CA GLN A 225 5.08 7.82 12.23
C GLN A 225 6.50 7.44 11.82
N ASP A 226 6.88 6.17 11.96
CA ASP A 226 8.17 5.66 11.48
C ASP A 226 8.30 5.71 9.95
N MET A 227 7.20 5.48 9.23
CA MET A 227 7.19 5.49 7.77
C MET A 227 7.20 6.90 7.16
N LEU A 228 6.71 7.93 7.85
CA LEU A 228 6.69 9.29 7.30
C LEU A 228 8.09 9.79 6.89
N PRO A 229 9.14 9.75 7.74
CA PRO A 229 10.49 10.18 7.34
C PRO A 229 11.08 9.27 6.23
N VAL A 230 10.71 7.99 6.18
CA VAL A 230 11.13 7.08 5.12
C VAL A 230 10.55 7.50 3.77
N ILE A 231 9.25 7.78 3.73
CA ILE A 231 8.56 8.26 2.53
C ILE A 231 9.09 9.66 2.14
N GLU A 232 9.36 10.52 3.11
CA GLU A 232 9.93 11.83 2.83
C GLU A 232 11.32 11.73 2.17
N LYS A 233 12.19 10.86 2.67
CA LYS A 233 13.49 10.61 2.03
C LYS A 233 13.33 9.98 0.65
N MET A 234 12.43 9.00 0.50
CA MET A 234 12.13 8.37 -0.79
C MET A 234 11.67 9.40 -1.84
N THR A 235 10.83 10.36 -1.44
CA THR A 235 10.34 11.41 -2.34
C THR A 235 11.37 12.51 -2.60
N ASN A 236 12.33 12.72 -1.70
CA ASN A 236 13.24 13.85 -1.71
C ASN A 236 14.65 13.53 -2.19
N SER A 237 15.03 12.26 -2.31
CA SER A 237 16.33 11.85 -2.84
C SER A 237 16.59 12.47 -4.23
N PRO A 238 17.78 13.03 -4.48
CA PRO A 238 18.09 13.68 -5.76
C PRO A 238 18.13 12.66 -6.92
N THR A 239 18.32 11.39 -6.62
CA THR A 239 18.36 10.29 -7.59
C THR A 239 17.34 9.21 -7.21
N LYS A 240 17.13 8.25 -8.09
CA LYS A 240 16.28 7.07 -7.85
C LYS A 240 17.09 6.01 -7.07
N GLU A 241 17.23 6.21 -5.74
CA GLU A 241 18.04 5.35 -4.88
C GLU A 241 17.43 3.96 -4.65
N ILE A 242 16.10 3.85 -4.72
CA ILE A 242 15.42 2.56 -4.66
C ILE A 242 15.41 1.97 -6.06
N ALA A 243 15.99 0.77 -6.21
CA ALA A 243 16.20 0.12 -7.49
C ALA A 243 15.96 -1.39 -7.39
N LEU A 244 15.60 -2.00 -8.50
CA LEU A 244 15.53 -3.46 -8.60
C LEU A 244 16.92 -4.05 -8.42
N LYS A 245 17.01 -5.19 -7.74
CA LYS A 245 18.23 -6.01 -7.72
C LYS A 245 18.42 -6.67 -9.08
N LYS A 246 19.65 -6.71 -9.51
CA LYS A 246 20.07 -7.39 -10.74
C LYS A 246 20.14 -8.90 -10.52
#